data_3952e07866a5267d68780f9a7de1f3f5
#
_entry.id   3952e07866a5267d68780f9a7de1f3f5
#
_cell.length_a   1.000
_cell.length_b   1.000
_cell.length_c   1.000
_cell.angle_alpha   90.00
_cell.angle_beta   90.00
_cell.angle_gamma   90.00
#
_symmetry.space_group_name_H-M   'P 1'
#
loop_
_entity.id
_entity.type
_entity.pdbx_description
1 polymer ?
#
loop_
_entity_poly.entity_id
_entity_poly.type
_entity_poly.pdbx_seq_one_letter_code
_entity_poly.pdbx_strand_id
1 'polypeptide(L)'
;MYQYYIDGIMLPVAPPSMSTKIKNKNTTVMLLNGEEINIIKSPGLTDISFTVLLPNQQYPFSVYTGGVYMGAQYYLDLFEKLKLSNKPFLFYVIRTDDSGKVVYQGSTSENKQPYYTLESYTIDEDAEQYGVDASVSLSLKQYKSYGTGVGNIQIDTNGNVSSKRDTTSKQTAK
;
A
#
# COMPACT_ATOMS: atom_id res chain seq x y z
N MET A 1 7.18 -1.51 -19.63
CA MET A 1 8.15 -1.49 -18.50
C MET A 1 7.42 -1.27 -17.18
N TYR A 2 7.88 -1.85 -16.06
CA TYR A 2 7.31 -1.63 -14.72
C TYR A 2 8.31 -0.95 -13.81
N GLN A 3 7.86 0.06 -13.07
CA GLN A 3 8.64 0.77 -12.07
C GLN A 3 7.84 0.83 -10.78
N TYR A 4 8.44 0.41 -9.67
CA TYR A 4 7.84 0.35 -8.35
C TYR A 4 8.46 1.41 -7.45
N TYR A 5 7.63 2.19 -6.78
CA TYR A 5 8.06 3.27 -5.89
C TYR A 5 7.51 3.07 -4.49
N ILE A 6 8.39 3.12 -3.51
CA ILE A 6 8.09 3.09 -2.08
C ILE A 6 8.60 4.39 -1.47
N ASP A 7 7.70 5.20 -0.93
CA ASP A 7 8.02 6.51 -0.34
C ASP A 7 8.85 7.42 -1.26
N GLY A 8 8.54 7.39 -2.56
CA GLY A 8 9.24 8.15 -3.59
C GLY A 8 10.58 7.55 -4.07
N ILE A 9 11.02 6.46 -3.48
CA ILE A 9 12.24 5.75 -3.87
C ILE A 9 11.87 4.61 -4.81
N MET A 10 12.51 4.56 -5.98
CA MET A 10 12.32 3.50 -6.97
C MET A 10 13.06 2.24 -6.56
N LEU A 11 12.39 1.09 -6.66
CA LEU A 11 13.04 -0.21 -6.45
C LEU A 11 14.03 -0.52 -7.57
N PRO A 12 15.20 -1.09 -7.26
CA PRO A 12 16.30 -1.26 -8.21
C PRO A 12 16.00 -2.28 -9.30
N VAL A 13 15.22 -3.30 -8.96
CA VAL A 13 14.75 -4.34 -9.88
C VAL A 13 13.24 -4.43 -9.76
N ALA A 14 12.55 -4.41 -10.89
CA ALA A 14 11.10 -4.58 -10.89
C ALA A 14 10.73 -5.99 -10.39
N PRO A 15 9.86 -6.09 -9.38
CA PRO A 15 9.33 -7.39 -8.97
C PRO A 15 8.74 -8.19 -10.13
N PRO A 16 9.05 -9.49 -10.25
CA PRO A 16 8.53 -10.32 -11.34
C PRO A 16 7.01 -10.53 -11.26
N SER A 17 6.47 -10.45 -10.05
CA SER A 17 5.04 -10.56 -9.80
C SER A 17 4.63 -9.70 -8.60
N MET A 18 3.38 -9.23 -8.63
CA MET A 18 2.74 -8.53 -7.51
C MET A 18 1.32 -9.05 -7.36
N SER A 19 0.96 -9.46 -6.17
CA SER A 19 -0.40 -9.86 -5.82
C SER A 19 -1.12 -8.73 -5.12
N THR A 20 -2.31 -8.37 -5.60
CA THR A 20 -3.19 -7.40 -4.96
C THR A 20 -4.47 -8.10 -4.53
N LYS A 21 -4.74 -8.14 -3.24
CA LYS A 21 -5.89 -8.82 -2.65
C LYS A 21 -6.89 -7.83 -2.10
N ILE A 22 -8.09 -7.85 -2.66
CA ILE A 22 -9.21 -7.00 -2.25
C ILE A 22 -10.32 -7.92 -1.77
N LYS A 23 -10.73 -7.79 -0.50
CA LYS A 23 -11.76 -8.62 0.12
C LYS A 23 -12.89 -7.78 0.68
N ASN A 24 -14.10 -8.27 0.58
CA ASN A 24 -15.23 -7.75 1.36
C ASN A 24 -15.23 -8.34 2.77
N LYS A 25 -15.78 -7.60 3.73
CA LYS A 25 -15.98 -8.06 5.12
C LYS A 25 -17.34 -8.71 5.29
N ASN A 26 -17.80 -9.49 4.30
CA ASN A 26 -19.08 -10.18 4.35
C ASN A 26 -19.13 -11.16 5.52
N THR A 27 -20.34 -11.44 5.98
CA THR A 27 -20.60 -12.43 7.05
C THR A 27 -21.66 -13.39 6.56
N THR A 28 -21.36 -14.68 6.59
CA THR A 28 -22.34 -15.72 6.30
C THR A 28 -23.04 -16.11 7.59
N VAL A 29 -24.36 -16.20 7.54
CA VAL A 29 -25.21 -16.61 8.68
C VAL A 29 -26.11 -17.74 8.21
N MET A 30 -26.17 -18.81 8.99
CA MET A 30 -27.09 -19.92 8.77
C MET A 30 -28.44 -19.60 9.41
N LEU A 31 -29.50 -19.76 8.66
CA LEU A 31 -30.88 -19.58 9.13
C LEU A 31 -31.39 -20.86 9.80
N LEU A 32 -32.48 -20.74 10.58
CA LEU A 32 -33.09 -21.86 11.28
C LEU A 32 -33.63 -22.95 10.34
N ASN A 33 -33.93 -22.62 9.10
CA ASN A 33 -34.37 -23.55 8.05
C ASN A 33 -33.21 -24.28 7.37
N GLY A 34 -31.93 -24.01 7.77
CA GLY A 34 -30.73 -24.61 7.19
C GLY A 34 -30.18 -23.89 5.97
N GLU A 35 -30.81 -22.79 5.52
CA GLU A 35 -30.29 -21.99 4.44
C GLU A 35 -29.17 -21.05 4.92
N GLU A 36 -28.19 -20.78 4.06
CA GLU A 36 -27.15 -19.80 4.30
C GLU A 36 -27.48 -18.47 3.60
N ILE A 37 -27.34 -17.36 4.31
CA ILE A 37 -27.40 -16.02 3.75
C ILE A 37 -26.04 -15.33 3.86
N ASN A 38 -25.64 -14.62 2.82
CA ASN A 38 -24.43 -13.82 2.82
C ASN A 38 -24.77 -12.33 3.02
N ILE A 39 -24.47 -11.81 4.19
CA ILE A 39 -24.65 -10.38 4.51
C ILE A 39 -23.50 -9.61 3.89
N ILE A 40 -23.80 -8.80 2.88
CA ILE A 40 -22.82 -7.98 2.16
C ILE A 40 -22.41 -6.80 3.03
N LYS A 41 -21.12 -6.66 3.25
CA LYS A 41 -20.51 -5.54 3.99
C LYS A 41 -19.50 -4.79 3.12
N SER A 42 -19.10 -3.61 3.58
CA SER A 42 -18.10 -2.78 2.90
C SER A 42 -16.81 -3.53 2.64
N PRO A 43 -16.09 -3.22 1.55
CA PRO A 43 -14.78 -3.80 1.26
C PRO A 43 -13.79 -3.50 2.38
N GLY A 44 -12.94 -4.47 2.66
CA GLY A 44 -11.81 -4.33 3.57
C GLY A 44 -10.70 -3.45 2.98
N LEU A 45 -9.59 -3.39 3.69
CA LEU A 45 -8.37 -2.79 3.19
C LEU A 45 -7.73 -3.71 2.14
N THR A 46 -7.07 -3.10 1.17
CA THR A 46 -6.32 -3.82 0.14
C THR A 46 -4.99 -4.31 0.70
N ASP A 47 -4.69 -5.58 0.52
CA ASP A 47 -3.39 -6.17 0.81
C ASP A 47 -2.59 -6.28 -0.49
N ILE A 48 -1.31 -5.92 -0.46
CA ILE A 48 -0.37 -6.07 -1.58
C ILE A 48 0.83 -6.88 -1.11
N SER A 49 1.25 -7.85 -1.91
CA SER A 49 2.46 -8.63 -1.64
C SER A 49 3.27 -8.82 -2.91
N PHE A 50 4.58 -8.72 -2.79
CA PHE A 50 5.55 -8.95 -3.86
C PHE A 50 6.94 -9.23 -3.28
N THR A 51 7.80 -9.83 -4.11
CA THR A 51 9.19 -10.09 -3.78
C THR A 51 10.07 -9.28 -4.71
N VAL A 52 11.07 -8.61 -4.16
CA VAL A 52 12.04 -7.78 -4.89
C VAL A 52 13.46 -8.28 -4.67
N LEU A 53 14.25 -8.30 -5.73
CA LEU A 53 15.69 -8.54 -5.65
C LEU A 53 16.40 -7.21 -5.37
N LEU A 54 17.21 -7.18 -4.33
CA LEU A 54 18.04 -6.05 -3.94
C LEU A 54 19.51 -6.35 -4.30
N PRO A 55 20.07 -5.74 -5.35
CA PRO A 55 21.41 -6.03 -5.81
C PRO A 55 22.47 -5.39 -4.92
N ASN A 56 23.51 -6.16 -4.60
CA ASN A 56 24.74 -5.67 -3.96
C ASN A 56 25.86 -5.35 -4.97
N GLN A 57 25.55 -5.48 -6.25
CA GLN A 57 26.41 -5.05 -7.36
C GLN A 57 25.58 -4.36 -8.45
N GLN A 58 26.26 -3.56 -9.26
CA GLN A 58 25.57 -2.84 -10.34
C GLN A 58 25.31 -3.76 -11.52
N TYR A 59 24.04 -3.94 -11.89
CA TYR A 59 23.63 -4.70 -13.06
C TYR A 59 23.12 -3.77 -14.17
N PRO A 60 23.27 -4.15 -15.45
CA PRO A 60 22.75 -3.36 -16.58
C PRO A 60 21.23 -3.20 -16.59
N PHE A 61 20.51 -4.12 -15.95
CA PHE A 61 19.04 -4.11 -15.86
C PHE A 61 18.51 -3.40 -14.61
N SER A 62 19.39 -3.00 -13.68
CA SER A 62 19.00 -2.28 -12.47
C SER A 62 18.79 -0.82 -12.76
N VAL A 63 17.75 -0.26 -12.18
CA VAL A 63 17.40 1.17 -12.32
C VAL A 63 17.35 1.79 -10.93
N TYR A 64 17.97 2.95 -10.77
CA TYR A 64 18.11 3.61 -9.47
C TYR A 64 17.52 5.02 -9.51
N THR A 65 16.99 5.46 -8.38
CA THR A 65 16.52 6.85 -8.22
C THR A 65 17.68 7.82 -8.46
N GLY A 66 17.52 8.73 -9.42
CA GLY A 66 18.58 9.69 -9.80
C GLY A 66 19.78 9.07 -10.53
N GLY A 67 19.71 7.79 -10.94
CA GLY A 67 20.80 7.11 -11.68
C GLY A 67 22.03 6.73 -10.85
N VAL A 68 21.97 6.90 -9.53
CA VAL A 68 23.07 6.57 -8.61
C VAL A 68 22.86 5.18 -8.03
N TYR A 69 23.88 4.32 -8.15
CA TYR A 69 23.87 2.97 -7.57
C TYR A 69 23.67 3.03 -6.05
N MET A 70 22.75 2.21 -5.57
CA MET A 70 22.48 2.00 -4.15
C MET A 70 22.43 0.49 -3.89
N GLY A 71 23.28 0.00 -2.98
CA GLY A 71 23.32 -1.41 -2.60
C GLY A 71 22.10 -1.85 -1.80
N ALA A 72 21.97 -3.16 -1.59
CA ALA A 72 20.84 -3.76 -0.87
C ALA A 72 20.62 -3.13 0.51
N GLN A 73 21.70 -2.82 1.25
CA GLN A 73 21.62 -2.24 2.59
C GLN A 73 20.82 -0.94 2.63
N TYR A 74 20.94 -0.07 1.63
CA TYR A 74 20.16 1.17 1.56
C TYR A 74 18.65 0.92 1.57
N TYR A 75 18.20 -0.11 0.85
CA TYR A 75 16.78 -0.47 0.79
C TYR A 75 16.31 -1.17 2.07
N LEU A 76 17.17 -1.98 2.69
CA LEU A 76 16.87 -2.62 3.97
C LEU A 76 16.69 -1.56 5.08
N ASP A 77 17.58 -0.57 5.14
CA ASP A 77 17.46 0.56 6.08
C ASP A 77 16.19 1.37 5.82
N LEU A 78 15.80 1.54 4.54
CA LEU A 78 14.53 2.16 4.19
C LEU A 78 13.34 1.37 4.73
N PHE A 79 13.31 0.04 4.54
CA PHE A 79 12.22 -0.80 5.02
C PHE A 79 12.14 -0.82 6.54
N GLU A 80 13.26 -0.88 7.22
CA GLU A 80 13.32 -0.77 8.67
C GLU A 80 12.79 0.58 9.15
N LYS A 81 13.23 1.68 8.55
CA LYS A 81 12.74 3.03 8.85
C LYS A 81 11.22 3.14 8.65
N LEU A 82 10.68 2.61 7.55
CA LEU A 82 9.24 2.60 7.29
C LEU A 82 8.49 1.78 8.35
N LYS A 83 9.05 0.63 8.75
CA LYS A 83 8.47 -0.23 9.79
C LYS A 83 8.44 0.44 11.16
N LEU A 84 9.52 1.12 11.55
CA LEU A 84 9.65 1.79 12.84
C LEU A 84 8.91 3.13 12.91
N SER A 85 8.70 3.80 11.78
CA SER A 85 8.07 5.12 11.74
C SER A 85 6.62 5.14 12.20
N ASN A 86 5.91 4.00 12.13
CA ASN A 86 4.47 3.87 12.36
C ASN A 86 3.62 4.86 11.53
N LYS A 87 4.13 5.28 10.37
CA LYS A 87 3.47 6.22 9.47
C LYS A 87 3.15 5.55 8.14
N PRO A 88 2.02 5.90 7.52
CA PRO A 88 1.72 5.45 6.18
C PRO A 88 2.63 6.15 5.17
N PHE A 89 3.03 5.43 4.13
CA PHE A 89 3.85 5.93 3.04
C PHE A 89 3.16 5.75 1.69
N LEU A 90 3.66 6.44 0.68
CA LEU A 90 3.19 6.32 -0.69
C LEU A 90 3.76 5.07 -1.35
N PHE A 91 2.88 4.24 -1.92
CA PHE A 91 3.27 3.14 -2.80
C PHE A 91 2.53 3.25 -4.12
N TYR A 92 3.26 3.27 -5.22
CA TYR A 92 2.67 3.30 -6.55
C TYR A 92 3.54 2.57 -7.58
N VAL A 93 2.89 2.11 -8.63
CA VAL A 93 3.53 1.39 -9.73
C VAL A 93 3.24 2.12 -11.03
N ILE A 94 4.30 2.54 -11.72
CA ILE A 94 4.22 3.12 -13.05
C ILE A 94 4.41 2.00 -14.06
N ARG A 95 3.51 1.92 -15.02
CA ARG A 95 3.55 0.97 -16.12
C ARG A 95 3.63 1.75 -17.42
N THR A 96 4.60 1.42 -18.25
CA THR A 96 4.74 2.01 -19.59
C THR A 96 4.68 0.93 -20.65
N ASP A 97 4.04 1.25 -21.77
CA ASP A 97 4.08 0.42 -22.96
C ASP A 97 5.41 0.56 -23.71
N ASP A 98 5.56 -0.12 -24.84
CA ASP A 98 6.77 -0.10 -25.66
C ASP A 98 7.04 1.27 -26.31
N SER A 99 6.04 2.15 -26.37
CA SER A 99 6.16 3.53 -26.84
C SER A 99 6.55 4.50 -25.73
N GLY A 100 6.69 4.02 -24.49
CA GLY A 100 6.97 4.84 -23.31
C GLY A 100 5.75 5.55 -22.72
N LYS A 101 4.54 5.29 -23.25
CA LYS A 101 3.30 5.87 -22.75
C LYS A 101 2.88 5.16 -21.47
N VAL A 102 2.46 5.93 -20.46
CA VAL A 102 1.94 5.37 -19.22
C VAL A 102 0.63 4.62 -19.48
N VAL A 103 0.64 3.34 -19.11
CA VAL A 103 -0.54 2.47 -19.16
C VAL A 103 -1.15 2.38 -17.78
N TYR A 104 -2.40 2.77 -17.69
CA TYR A 104 -3.14 2.74 -16.44
C TYR A 104 -3.73 1.36 -16.19
N GLN A 105 -3.30 0.68 -15.14
CA GLN A 105 -3.88 -0.58 -14.68
C GLN A 105 -4.15 -0.47 -13.19
N GLY A 106 -5.40 -0.63 -12.81
CA GLY A 106 -5.82 -0.66 -11.42
C GLY A 106 -7.08 0.13 -11.16
N SER A 107 -7.68 -0.09 -10.01
CA SER A 107 -8.87 0.62 -9.57
C SER A 107 -8.55 2.10 -9.36
N THR A 108 -8.86 2.91 -10.35
CA THR A 108 -8.89 4.36 -10.26
C THR A 108 -10.21 4.82 -9.68
N SER A 109 -10.41 4.57 -8.45
CA SER A 109 -11.33 5.41 -7.71
C SER A 109 -10.61 6.71 -7.44
N GLU A 110 -11.07 7.78 -7.99
CA GLU A 110 -10.50 9.14 -7.97
C GLU A 110 -10.15 9.70 -6.58
N ASN A 111 -10.48 8.98 -5.51
CA ASN A 111 -10.24 9.34 -4.12
C ASN A 111 -9.44 8.30 -3.32
N LYS A 112 -8.79 7.33 -3.95
CA LYS A 112 -7.94 6.40 -3.22
C LYS A 112 -6.54 6.96 -3.09
N GLN A 113 -6.28 7.54 -1.95
CA GLN A 113 -4.90 7.85 -1.55
C GLN A 113 -4.10 6.55 -1.57
N PRO A 114 -3.01 6.46 -2.34
CA PRO A 114 -2.19 5.26 -2.46
C PRO A 114 -1.25 5.12 -1.26
N TYR A 115 -1.77 5.34 -0.06
CA TYR A 115 -1.04 5.20 1.18
C TYR A 115 -1.16 3.77 1.71
N TYR A 116 -0.02 3.24 2.10
CA TYR A 116 0.12 1.90 2.64
C TYR A 116 0.97 1.91 3.90
N THR A 117 0.84 0.87 4.71
CA THR A 117 1.73 0.54 5.83
C THR A 117 2.48 -0.74 5.49
N LEU A 118 3.71 -0.87 5.97
CA LEU A 118 4.49 -2.09 5.85
C LEU A 118 4.09 -3.06 6.98
N GLU A 119 3.32 -4.10 6.63
CA GLU A 119 2.87 -5.09 7.62
C GLU A 119 3.99 -6.06 8.01
N SER A 120 4.70 -6.56 7.01
CA SER A 120 5.86 -7.42 7.22
C SER A 120 6.80 -7.37 6.03
N TYR A 121 8.06 -7.70 6.27
CA TYR A 121 9.02 -8.04 5.24
C TYR A 121 9.89 -9.20 5.73
N THR A 122 10.31 -10.02 4.78
CA THR A 122 11.19 -11.16 5.03
C THR A 122 12.39 -11.03 4.10
N ILE A 123 13.57 -11.17 4.65
CA ILE A 123 14.82 -11.13 3.90
C ILE A 123 15.27 -12.58 3.70
N ASP A 124 15.44 -12.97 2.44
CA ASP A 124 15.92 -14.28 2.05
C ASP A 124 17.30 -14.09 1.41
N GLU A 125 18.33 -14.62 2.09
CA GLU A 125 19.72 -14.65 1.62
C GLU A 125 20.05 -16.10 1.25
N ASP A 126 20.26 -16.33 -0.03
CA ASP A 126 20.63 -17.66 -0.56
C ASP A 126 21.81 -17.48 -1.52
N ALA A 127 22.99 -17.91 -1.06
CA ALA A 127 24.22 -17.76 -1.82
C ALA A 127 24.23 -18.57 -3.12
N GLU A 128 23.45 -19.66 -3.20
CA GLU A 128 23.32 -20.48 -4.40
C GLU A 128 22.40 -19.84 -5.44
N GLN A 129 21.29 -19.26 -4.97
CA GLN A 129 20.24 -18.70 -5.83
C GLN A 129 20.46 -17.23 -6.17
N TYR A 130 20.90 -16.43 -5.20
CA TYR A 130 21.02 -14.97 -5.32
C TYR A 130 22.47 -14.48 -5.28
N GLY A 131 23.43 -15.35 -4.95
CA GLY A 131 24.83 -14.98 -4.82
C GLY A 131 25.04 -13.98 -3.69
N VAL A 132 25.50 -12.77 -4.04
CA VAL A 132 25.72 -11.67 -3.07
C VAL A 132 24.49 -10.78 -2.87
N ASP A 133 23.44 -11.01 -3.61
CA ASP A 133 22.22 -10.18 -3.59
C ASP A 133 21.23 -10.70 -2.54
N ALA A 134 20.31 -9.86 -2.13
CA ALA A 134 19.24 -10.22 -1.19
C ALA A 134 17.88 -10.22 -1.88
N SER A 135 17.07 -11.23 -1.59
CA SER A 135 15.66 -11.28 -1.99
C SER A 135 14.78 -10.85 -0.82
N VAL A 136 13.87 -9.90 -1.04
CA VAL A 136 13.01 -9.39 0.03
C VAL A 136 11.56 -9.51 -0.37
N SER A 137 10.80 -10.24 0.44
CA SER A 137 9.36 -10.37 0.32
C SER A 137 8.67 -9.32 1.20
N LEU A 138 7.84 -8.47 0.59
CA LEU A 138 7.13 -7.38 1.28
C LEU A 138 5.62 -7.63 1.28
N SER A 139 5.00 -7.32 2.40
CA SER A 139 3.55 -7.31 2.58
C SER A 139 3.10 -5.93 3.02
N LEU A 140 2.28 -5.29 2.19
CA LEU A 140 1.76 -3.94 2.40
C LEU A 140 0.26 -4.01 2.64
N LYS A 141 -0.26 -3.15 3.50
CA LYS A 141 -1.70 -2.99 3.73
C LYS A 141 -2.12 -1.55 3.46
N GLN A 142 -3.23 -1.40 2.76
CA GLN A 142 -3.80 -0.08 2.49
C GLN A 142 -4.08 0.67 3.79
N TYR A 143 -3.64 1.91 3.85
CA TYR A 143 -3.99 2.83 4.92
C TYR A 143 -5.19 3.69 4.50
N LYS A 144 -6.15 3.83 5.39
CA LYS A 144 -7.24 4.82 5.30
C LYS A 144 -7.19 5.68 6.54
N SER A 145 -7.11 6.99 6.35
CA SER A 145 -7.21 7.91 7.48
C SER A 145 -8.54 7.70 8.21
N TYR A 146 -8.47 7.69 9.52
CA TYR A 146 -9.64 7.64 10.38
C TYR A 146 -9.61 8.84 11.33
N GLY A 147 -10.78 9.33 11.69
CA GLY A 147 -10.95 10.39 12.66
C GLY A 147 -12.34 10.28 13.27
N THR A 148 -12.46 10.59 14.54
CA THR A 148 -13.74 10.84 15.17
C THR A 148 -14.24 12.19 14.67
N GLY A 149 -15.25 12.18 13.79
CA GLY A 149 -15.91 13.43 13.40
C GLY A 149 -16.58 14.05 14.63
N VAL A 150 -16.14 15.23 15.02
CA VAL A 150 -16.88 16.05 15.98
C VAL A 150 -18.11 16.56 15.23
N GLY A 151 -19.27 16.00 15.51
CA GLY A 151 -20.52 16.50 14.98
C GLY A 151 -20.87 17.81 15.67
N ASN A 152 -20.85 18.93 14.95
CA ASN A 152 -21.45 20.16 15.43
C ASN A 152 -22.96 20.00 15.37
N ILE A 153 -23.58 19.89 16.54
CA ILE A 153 -25.02 19.90 16.69
C ILE A 153 -25.46 21.37 16.72
N GLN A 154 -26.16 21.80 15.70
CA GLN A 154 -26.83 23.12 15.69
C GLN A 154 -28.30 22.94 16.04
N ILE A 155 -28.73 23.64 17.07
CA ILE A 155 -30.14 23.74 17.46
C ILE A 155 -30.64 25.09 16.92
N ASP A 156 -31.64 25.08 16.05
CA ASP A 156 -32.22 26.31 15.56
C ASP A 156 -33.14 26.94 16.65
N THR A 157 -33.57 28.18 16.43
CA THR A 157 -34.43 28.92 17.35
C THR A 157 -35.80 28.28 17.54
N ASN A 158 -36.15 27.26 16.76
CA ASN A 158 -37.40 26.50 16.83
C ASN A 158 -37.21 25.13 17.51
N GLY A 159 -35.99 24.84 18.03
CA GLY A 159 -35.67 23.58 18.72
C GLY A 159 -35.37 22.40 17.80
N ASN A 160 -35.22 22.60 16.48
CA ASN A 160 -34.85 21.53 15.56
C ASN A 160 -33.36 21.27 15.61
N VAL A 161 -32.98 20.00 15.76
CA VAL A 161 -31.60 19.56 15.84
C VAL A 161 -31.09 19.18 14.44
N SER A 162 -30.16 19.93 13.91
CA SER A 162 -29.42 19.56 12.69
C SER A 162 -28.00 19.19 13.02
N SER A 163 -27.55 18.03 12.52
CA SER A 163 -26.14 17.59 12.64
C SER A 163 -25.43 17.74 11.31
N LYS A 164 -24.44 18.63 11.22
CA LYS A 164 -23.48 18.66 10.12
C LYS A 164 -22.24 17.89 10.54
N ARG A 165 -21.86 16.85 9.80
CA ARG A 165 -20.54 16.22 9.94
C ARG A 165 -19.53 17.11 9.24
N ASP A 166 -18.66 17.77 10.00
CA ASP A 166 -17.45 18.36 9.44
C ASP A 166 -16.44 17.27 9.12
N THR A 167 -16.19 17.05 7.84
CA THR A 167 -15.18 16.12 7.33
C THR A 167 -13.76 16.70 7.35
N THR A 168 -13.53 17.79 8.06
CA THR A 168 -12.24 18.49 8.08
C THR A 168 -11.60 18.40 9.47
N SER A 169 -11.02 17.26 9.80
CA SER A 169 -9.98 17.20 10.84
C SER A 169 -8.70 16.65 10.24
N LYS A 170 -7.87 17.54 9.73
CA LYS A 170 -6.45 17.28 9.52
C LYS A 170 -5.81 17.14 10.91
N GLN A 171 -5.51 15.94 11.32
CA GLN A 171 -4.63 15.72 12.47
C GLN A 171 -3.18 15.93 12.01
N THR A 172 -2.62 17.09 12.35
CA THR A 172 -1.20 17.35 12.26
C THR A 172 -0.54 16.58 13.38
N ALA A 173 0.15 15.50 13.07
CA ALA A 173 1.02 14.82 14.01
C ALA A 173 2.22 15.76 14.31
N LYS A 174 2.42 16.08 15.59
CA LYS A 174 3.66 16.65 16.12
C LYS A 174 4.71 15.56 16.27
#